data_4982f5b55d027c4dc6dbe1db13c2874b
#
_entry.id   4982f5b55d027c4dc6dbe1db13c2874b
#
_cell.length_a   1.000
_cell.length_b   1.000
_cell.length_c   1.000
_cell.angle_alpha   90.00
_cell.angle_beta   90.00
_cell.angle_gamma   90.00
#
_symmetry.space_group_name_H-M   'P 1'
#
loop_
_entity.id
_entity.type
_entity.pdbx_description
1 polymer ?
#
loop_
_entity_poly.entity_id
_entity_poly.type
_entity_poly.pdbx_seq_one_letter_code
_entity_poly.pdbx_strand_id
1 'polypeptide(L)'
;MKKIPLSRVFLSEEVRQAALRALESGSYILTKECEAFEAELADYTGTKHAVLCSSWTAGVFLLHHAMGVKPGDEVLVPSHTAFPSIEPMIHRGAKPVFIDIDKTYCLDVDLIEAAITSRTVGILPVHLYGHPANLDRVLEIARKHHLWVLEDCAQAQGARFNGRRVGSMGDAGAFSFFPSKNLTVLGDGGCITTDDAALADKLRMLRNHGRKTKYVHELVGYNLRFNEIQAAIGRVGLRKIDMLNEHRRKVAARYTERLSEVVRTPPEKAWAYAVYHMYVIRTERRDALANYLQGKGIGTGIHYPLPNHQQPAITKMYSDLPALPQTEAVVKEILSLPIYGELALEDVDYVCDSILEFFGEQ
;
A
#
# COMPACT_ATOMS: atom_id res chain seq x y z
N MET A 1 -9.62 30.39 -11.15
CA MET A 1 -10.24 29.15 -10.69
C MET A 1 -9.28 28.50 -9.72
N LYS A 2 -9.74 28.12 -8.51
CA LYS A 2 -8.94 27.40 -7.50
C LYS A 2 -8.56 26.04 -8.08
N LYS A 3 -7.30 25.58 -7.88
CA LYS A 3 -6.85 24.24 -8.30
C LYS A 3 -6.47 23.43 -7.07
N ILE A 4 -7.18 22.34 -6.83
CA ILE A 4 -6.94 21.41 -5.72
C ILE A 4 -6.56 20.06 -6.34
N PRO A 5 -5.27 19.67 -6.31
CA PRO A 5 -4.83 18.39 -6.86
C PRO A 5 -5.32 17.23 -5.98
N LEU A 6 -5.47 16.03 -6.58
CA LEU A 6 -5.85 14.81 -5.86
C LEU A 6 -4.85 14.47 -4.75
N SER A 7 -3.56 14.65 -5.03
CA SER A 7 -2.46 14.41 -4.09
C SER A 7 -1.34 15.43 -4.28
N ARG A 8 -0.56 15.64 -3.22
CA ARG A 8 0.64 16.47 -3.24
C ARG A 8 1.73 15.80 -2.42
N VAL A 9 2.96 15.88 -2.94
CA VAL A 9 4.14 15.37 -2.23
C VAL A 9 4.56 16.37 -1.15
N PHE A 10 4.82 15.88 0.07
CA PHE A 10 5.42 16.69 1.13
C PHE A 10 6.89 16.98 0.79
N LEU A 11 7.22 18.26 0.64
CA LEU A 11 8.56 18.72 0.28
C LEU A 11 8.97 19.93 1.13
N SER A 12 9.60 19.66 2.27
CA SER A 12 10.13 20.69 3.17
C SER A 12 11.58 21.05 2.85
N GLU A 13 12.06 22.15 3.45
CA GLU A 13 13.48 22.52 3.37
C GLU A 13 14.37 21.43 4.01
N GLU A 14 13.93 20.79 5.09
CA GLU A 14 14.64 19.67 5.72
C GLU A 14 14.87 18.50 4.75
N VAL A 15 13.86 18.19 3.90
CA VAL A 15 13.98 17.17 2.84
C VAL A 15 15.03 17.57 1.81
N ARG A 16 15.05 18.83 1.35
CA ARG A 16 16.04 19.33 0.39
C ARG A 16 17.47 19.25 0.95
N GLN A 17 17.65 19.68 2.19
CA GLN A 17 18.94 19.66 2.87
C GLN A 17 19.44 18.23 3.13
N ALA A 18 18.54 17.29 3.44
CA ALA A 18 18.92 15.88 3.59
C ALA A 18 19.41 15.28 2.26
N ALA A 19 18.71 15.56 1.17
CA ALA A 19 19.13 15.13 -0.17
C ALA A 19 20.49 15.71 -0.57
N LEU A 20 20.73 17.00 -0.32
CA LEU A 20 22.01 17.64 -0.61
C LEU A 20 23.17 17.02 0.20
N ARG A 21 23.01 16.83 1.50
CA ARG A 21 24.03 16.15 2.34
C ARG A 21 24.35 14.75 1.83
N ALA A 22 23.33 13.97 1.43
CA ALA A 22 23.55 12.64 0.88
C ALA A 22 24.28 12.69 -0.48
N LEU A 23 23.96 13.67 -1.33
CA LEU A 23 24.65 13.89 -2.62
C LEU A 23 26.14 14.25 -2.40
N GLU A 24 26.44 15.11 -1.44
CA GLU A 24 27.80 15.58 -1.13
C GLU A 24 28.63 14.52 -0.39
N SER A 25 28.00 13.50 0.18
CA SER A 25 28.68 12.43 0.94
C SER A 25 29.65 11.58 0.12
N GLY A 26 29.47 11.53 -1.20
CA GLY A 26 30.21 10.63 -2.11
C GLY A 26 29.83 9.15 -2.00
N SER A 27 28.82 8.79 -1.19
CA SER A 27 28.29 7.45 -1.02
C SER A 27 26.84 7.41 -1.55
N TYR A 28 26.50 6.44 -2.42
CA TYR A 28 25.24 6.51 -3.15
C TYR A 28 24.35 5.28 -3.05
N ILE A 29 24.88 4.12 -2.61
CA ILE A 29 24.13 2.86 -2.63
C ILE A 29 24.42 2.02 -1.39
N LEU A 30 23.38 1.71 -0.60
CA LEU A 30 23.41 0.79 0.55
C LEU A 30 24.54 1.08 1.55
N THR A 31 24.64 2.34 2.00
CA THR A 31 25.57 2.75 3.04
C THR A 31 24.81 3.39 4.22
N LYS A 32 25.36 4.39 4.86
CA LYS A 32 24.91 4.92 6.18
C LYS A 32 23.44 5.38 6.23
N GLU A 33 22.97 6.10 5.19
CA GLU A 33 21.58 6.57 5.18
C GLU A 33 20.60 5.39 5.01
N CYS A 34 20.96 4.42 4.15
CA CYS A 34 20.16 3.22 3.98
C CYS A 34 20.12 2.37 5.26
N GLU A 35 21.27 2.15 5.92
CA GLU A 35 21.36 1.41 7.17
C GLU A 35 20.53 2.08 8.28
N ALA A 36 20.64 3.40 8.41
CA ALA A 36 19.87 4.17 9.37
C ALA A 36 18.38 4.15 9.07
N PHE A 37 17.98 4.23 7.79
CA PHE A 37 16.57 4.19 7.41
C PHE A 37 15.97 2.80 7.65
N GLU A 38 16.72 1.71 7.39
CA GLU A 38 16.30 0.35 7.76
C GLU A 38 16.06 0.22 9.28
N ALA A 39 16.99 0.72 10.09
CA ALA A 39 16.86 0.68 11.55
C ALA A 39 15.66 1.51 12.05
N GLU A 40 15.49 2.73 11.54
CA GLU A 40 14.38 3.62 11.89
C GLU A 40 13.01 3.06 11.43
N LEU A 41 12.94 2.40 10.27
CA LEU A 41 11.72 1.75 9.79
C LEU A 41 11.36 0.52 10.63
N ALA A 42 12.34 -0.30 11.03
CA ALA A 42 12.14 -1.45 11.90
C ALA A 42 11.59 -1.00 13.26
N ASP A 43 12.21 0.00 13.88
CA ASP A 43 11.76 0.59 15.14
C ASP A 43 10.34 1.18 15.02
N TYR A 44 10.11 1.98 13.98
CA TYR A 44 8.81 2.60 13.73
C TYR A 44 7.70 1.57 13.55
N THR A 45 7.97 0.48 12.82
CA THR A 45 6.99 -0.57 12.55
C THR A 45 6.80 -1.50 13.75
N GLY A 46 7.82 -1.62 14.60
CA GLY A 46 7.86 -2.55 15.74
C GLY A 46 8.30 -3.95 15.31
N THR A 47 9.15 -4.06 14.28
CA THR A 47 9.76 -5.29 13.81
C THR A 47 11.26 -5.32 14.11
N LYS A 48 11.89 -6.49 14.05
CA LYS A 48 13.34 -6.62 14.28
C LYS A 48 14.18 -6.16 13.08
N HIS A 49 13.64 -6.31 11.88
CA HIS A 49 14.37 -6.05 10.64
C HIS A 49 13.49 -5.30 9.63
N ALA A 50 14.14 -4.40 8.90
CA ALA A 50 13.63 -3.81 7.67
C ALA A 50 14.69 -3.96 6.58
N VAL A 51 14.28 -4.19 5.34
CA VAL A 51 15.16 -4.37 4.20
C VAL A 51 14.66 -3.51 3.05
N LEU A 52 15.39 -2.44 2.74
CA LEU A 52 15.08 -1.51 1.66
C LEU A 52 15.32 -2.15 0.29
N CYS A 53 14.43 -1.88 -0.65
CA CYS A 53 14.47 -2.37 -2.03
C CYS A 53 14.14 -1.23 -3.01
N SER A 54 14.48 -1.41 -4.29
CA SER A 54 14.27 -0.41 -5.33
C SER A 54 12.80 -0.04 -5.58
N SER A 55 11.85 -0.90 -5.20
CA SER A 55 10.40 -0.65 -5.21
C SER A 55 9.68 -1.66 -4.32
N TRP A 56 8.39 -1.45 -4.07
CA TRP A 56 7.51 -2.43 -3.43
C TRP A 56 7.50 -3.75 -4.22
N THR A 57 7.28 -3.67 -5.53
CA THR A 57 7.25 -4.83 -6.44
C THR A 57 8.54 -5.64 -6.38
N ALA A 58 9.69 -4.94 -6.39
CA ALA A 58 11.01 -5.57 -6.26
C ALA A 58 11.15 -6.29 -4.90
N GLY A 59 10.75 -5.64 -3.81
CA GLY A 59 10.80 -6.21 -2.47
C GLY A 59 9.96 -7.47 -2.33
N VAL A 60 8.71 -7.45 -2.80
CA VAL A 60 7.80 -8.61 -2.75
C VAL A 60 8.26 -9.73 -3.70
N PHE A 61 8.82 -9.39 -4.86
CA PHE A 61 9.43 -10.39 -5.73
C PHE A 61 10.61 -11.12 -5.04
N LEU A 62 11.49 -10.38 -4.37
CA LEU A 62 12.56 -10.96 -3.57
C LEU A 62 12.04 -11.80 -2.40
N LEU A 63 10.99 -11.33 -1.74
CA LEU A 63 10.34 -12.03 -0.63
C LEU A 63 9.77 -13.37 -1.09
N HIS A 64 8.98 -13.40 -2.16
CA HIS A 64 8.46 -14.63 -2.73
C HIS A 64 9.60 -15.60 -3.14
N HIS A 65 10.71 -15.08 -3.68
CA HIS A 65 11.90 -15.90 -3.96
C HIS A 65 12.50 -16.46 -2.66
N ALA A 66 12.67 -15.62 -1.65
CA ALA A 66 13.26 -16.01 -0.37
C ALA A 66 12.41 -17.05 0.38
N MET A 67 11.09 -16.94 0.31
CA MET A 67 10.13 -17.87 0.91
C MET A 67 9.92 -19.14 0.09
N GLY A 68 10.56 -19.27 -1.09
CA GLY A 68 10.49 -20.48 -1.91
C GLY A 68 9.21 -20.62 -2.74
N VAL A 69 8.49 -19.54 -2.98
CA VAL A 69 7.34 -19.55 -3.90
C VAL A 69 7.77 -20.00 -5.29
N LYS A 70 7.04 -20.96 -5.86
CA LYS A 70 7.39 -21.69 -7.09
C LYS A 70 6.18 -21.88 -8.00
N PRO A 71 6.41 -22.29 -9.26
CA PRO A 71 5.33 -22.60 -10.20
C PRO A 71 4.34 -23.63 -9.63
N GLY A 72 3.05 -23.31 -9.75
CA GLY A 72 1.94 -24.13 -9.27
C GLY A 72 1.45 -23.80 -7.86
N ASP A 73 2.21 -23.02 -7.09
CA ASP A 73 1.72 -22.50 -5.81
C ASP A 73 0.58 -21.50 -6.03
N GLU A 74 -0.27 -21.35 -5.01
CA GLU A 74 -1.38 -20.41 -4.99
C GLU A 74 -1.25 -19.43 -3.82
N VAL A 75 -1.57 -18.14 -4.09
CA VAL A 75 -1.56 -17.09 -3.07
C VAL A 75 -2.92 -16.40 -3.06
N LEU A 76 -3.58 -16.38 -1.89
CA LEU A 76 -4.86 -15.71 -1.72
C LEU A 76 -4.65 -14.18 -1.63
N VAL A 77 -5.40 -13.42 -2.42
CA VAL A 77 -5.25 -11.97 -2.54
C VAL A 77 -6.59 -11.30 -2.87
N PRO A 78 -6.91 -10.10 -2.36
CA PRO A 78 -8.11 -9.39 -2.80
C PRO A 78 -7.95 -8.97 -4.27
N SER A 79 -9.05 -9.07 -5.04
CA SER A 79 -9.01 -8.61 -6.42
C SER A 79 -9.03 -7.09 -6.56
N HIS A 80 -9.63 -6.40 -5.57
CA HIS A 80 -9.66 -4.94 -5.52
C HIS A 80 -8.39 -4.40 -4.86
N THR A 81 -7.32 -4.31 -5.63
CA THR A 81 -6.03 -3.73 -5.23
C THR A 81 -5.27 -3.26 -6.46
N ALA A 82 -4.14 -2.57 -6.25
CA ALA A 82 -3.21 -2.22 -7.33
C ALA A 82 -2.68 -3.49 -8.01
N PHE A 83 -2.48 -3.43 -9.33
CA PHE A 83 -1.97 -4.56 -10.10
C PHE A 83 -0.60 -5.08 -9.58
N PRO A 84 0.33 -4.23 -9.13
CA PRO A 84 1.58 -4.69 -8.51
C PRO A 84 1.42 -5.66 -7.34
N SER A 85 0.30 -5.67 -6.63
CA SER A 85 0.08 -6.65 -5.53
C SER A 85 0.12 -8.11 -6.02
N ILE A 86 -0.16 -8.36 -7.32
CA ILE A 86 -0.19 -9.72 -7.89
C ILE A 86 0.99 -10.02 -8.84
N GLU A 87 1.63 -9.02 -9.42
CA GLU A 87 2.74 -9.22 -10.38
C GLU A 87 3.88 -10.10 -9.83
N PRO A 88 4.40 -9.86 -8.60
CA PRO A 88 5.54 -10.61 -8.10
C PRO A 88 5.28 -12.11 -7.96
N MET A 89 4.08 -12.52 -7.54
CA MET A 89 3.74 -13.94 -7.43
C MET A 89 3.62 -14.60 -8.81
N ILE A 90 3.06 -13.90 -9.80
CA ILE A 90 2.94 -14.36 -11.18
C ILE A 90 4.35 -14.55 -11.80
N HIS A 91 5.26 -13.60 -11.58
CA HIS A 91 6.64 -13.73 -12.02
C HIS A 91 7.39 -14.92 -11.39
N ARG A 92 6.93 -15.40 -10.23
CA ARG A 92 7.43 -16.64 -9.61
C ARG A 92 6.71 -17.90 -10.11
N GLY A 93 5.72 -17.75 -11.00
CA GLY A 93 4.90 -18.85 -11.52
C GLY A 93 3.78 -19.29 -10.58
N ALA A 94 3.53 -18.55 -9.49
CA ALA A 94 2.40 -18.80 -8.62
C ALA A 94 1.13 -18.17 -9.20
N LYS A 95 -0.03 -18.77 -8.87
CA LYS A 95 -1.36 -18.30 -9.30
C LYS A 95 -1.96 -17.41 -8.22
N PRO A 96 -2.40 -16.17 -8.53
CA PRO A 96 -3.25 -15.41 -7.64
C PRO A 96 -4.64 -16.09 -7.54
N VAL A 97 -5.09 -16.35 -6.34
CA VAL A 97 -6.46 -16.80 -6.05
C VAL A 97 -7.21 -15.60 -5.49
N PHE A 98 -8.12 -15.08 -6.30
CA PHE A 98 -8.82 -13.84 -5.98
C PHE A 98 -9.96 -14.06 -5.00
N ILE A 99 -9.95 -13.26 -3.93
CA ILE A 99 -10.99 -13.20 -2.91
C ILE A 99 -11.76 -11.89 -3.08
N ASP A 100 -13.06 -11.90 -2.83
CA ASP A 100 -13.89 -10.69 -2.82
C ASP A 100 -13.55 -9.82 -1.59
N ILE A 101 -14.05 -8.60 -1.57
CA ILE A 101 -13.81 -7.63 -0.52
C ILE A 101 -15.00 -7.49 0.42
N ASP A 102 -14.73 -7.08 1.65
CA ASP A 102 -15.74 -6.66 2.60
C ASP A 102 -16.10 -5.15 2.43
N LYS A 103 -16.90 -4.63 3.36
CA LYS A 103 -17.32 -3.22 3.37
C LYS A 103 -16.18 -2.23 3.61
N THR A 104 -15.02 -2.69 4.09
CA THR A 104 -13.81 -1.87 4.30
C THR A 104 -12.91 -1.80 3.06
N TYR A 105 -13.32 -2.44 1.98
CA TYR A 105 -12.56 -2.64 0.74
C TYR A 105 -11.33 -3.57 0.89
N CYS A 106 -11.12 -4.13 2.08
CA CYS A 106 -10.11 -5.15 2.32
C CYS A 106 -10.66 -6.53 2.00
N LEU A 107 -9.77 -7.53 1.92
CA LEU A 107 -10.12 -8.93 1.69
C LEU A 107 -11.18 -9.40 2.69
N ASP A 108 -12.26 -10.03 2.19
CA ASP A 108 -13.30 -10.61 3.03
C ASP A 108 -12.79 -11.89 3.69
N VAL A 109 -12.59 -11.83 5.00
CA VAL A 109 -11.99 -12.93 5.77
C VAL A 109 -12.87 -14.17 5.86
N ASP A 110 -14.19 -14.01 5.69
CA ASP A 110 -15.14 -15.13 5.74
C ASP A 110 -15.08 -15.99 4.48
N LEU A 111 -14.48 -15.50 3.39
CA LEU A 111 -14.30 -16.20 2.14
C LEU A 111 -12.94 -16.92 2.01
N ILE A 112 -12.01 -16.69 2.92
CA ILE A 112 -10.62 -17.20 2.83
C ILE A 112 -10.60 -18.73 2.86
N GLU A 113 -11.22 -19.37 3.86
CA GLU A 113 -11.11 -20.82 4.07
C GLU A 113 -11.67 -21.62 2.91
N ALA A 114 -12.76 -21.15 2.28
CA ALA A 114 -13.37 -21.80 1.12
C ALA A 114 -12.49 -21.77 -0.14
N ALA A 115 -11.54 -20.84 -0.20
CA ALA A 115 -10.63 -20.70 -1.34
C ALA A 115 -9.28 -21.44 -1.15
N ILE A 116 -9.03 -22.03 0.02
CA ILE A 116 -7.81 -22.77 0.31
C ILE A 116 -7.82 -24.12 -0.42
N THR A 117 -6.72 -24.41 -1.11
CA THR A 117 -6.45 -25.72 -1.74
C THR A 117 -5.13 -26.31 -1.21
N SER A 118 -4.79 -27.53 -1.63
CA SER A 118 -3.50 -28.14 -1.32
C SER A 118 -2.29 -27.41 -1.93
N ARG A 119 -2.50 -26.46 -2.84
CA ARG A 119 -1.47 -25.64 -3.46
C ARG A 119 -1.34 -24.25 -2.81
N THR A 120 -2.27 -23.88 -1.95
CA THR A 120 -2.22 -22.58 -1.27
C THR A 120 -1.04 -22.53 -0.31
N VAL A 121 -0.17 -21.54 -0.47
CA VAL A 121 1.04 -21.37 0.34
C VAL A 121 0.98 -20.11 1.22
N GLY A 122 0.10 -19.14 0.90
CA GLY A 122 0.05 -17.90 1.67
C GLY A 122 -1.15 -17.01 1.37
N ILE A 123 -1.29 -16.00 2.22
CA ILE A 123 -2.33 -14.96 2.13
C ILE A 123 -1.64 -13.60 2.06
N LEU A 124 -2.08 -12.75 1.13
CA LEU A 124 -1.62 -11.37 0.97
C LEU A 124 -2.81 -10.43 1.24
N PRO A 125 -3.11 -10.09 2.52
CA PRO A 125 -4.06 -9.05 2.85
C PRO A 125 -3.50 -7.69 2.45
N VAL A 126 -4.34 -6.84 1.84
CA VAL A 126 -4.00 -5.48 1.45
C VAL A 126 -4.69 -4.50 2.40
N HIS A 127 -3.94 -3.62 3.02
CA HIS A 127 -4.45 -2.52 3.84
C HIS A 127 -4.85 -1.35 2.92
N LEU A 128 -5.94 -1.58 2.18
CA LEU A 128 -6.32 -0.71 1.07
C LEU A 128 -6.78 0.67 1.56
N TYR A 129 -6.41 1.72 0.83
CA TYR A 129 -6.68 3.14 1.12
C TYR A 129 -6.13 3.63 2.47
N GLY A 130 -5.36 2.80 3.16
CA GLY A 130 -4.82 3.10 4.49
C GLY A 130 -5.66 2.56 5.65
N HIS A 131 -6.70 1.77 5.36
CA HIS A 131 -7.48 1.04 6.37
C HIS A 131 -6.85 -0.36 6.58
N PRO A 132 -6.55 -0.78 7.81
CA PRO A 132 -6.06 -2.14 8.09
C PRO A 132 -7.06 -3.21 7.66
N ALA A 133 -6.59 -4.32 7.11
CA ALA A 133 -7.38 -5.55 6.99
C ALA A 133 -7.63 -6.19 8.36
N ASN A 134 -8.61 -7.08 8.48
CA ASN A 134 -8.90 -7.81 9.72
C ASN A 134 -7.83 -8.90 9.97
N LEU A 135 -6.72 -8.49 10.57
CA LEU A 135 -5.55 -9.35 10.74
C LEU A 135 -5.75 -10.47 11.76
N ASP A 136 -6.57 -10.30 12.81
CA ASP A 136 -6.81 -11.35 13.79
C ASP A 136 -7.37 -12.60 13.09
N ARG A 137 -8.36 -12.42 12.23
CA ARG A 137 -8.99 -13.52 11.49
C ARG A 137 -8.09 -14.09 10.40
N VAL A 138 -7.35 -13.22 9.66
CA VAL A 138 -6.37 -13.68 8.66
C VAL A 138 -5.29 -14.55 9.30
N LEU A 139 -4.71 -14.11 10.42
CA LEU A 139 -3.66 -14.83 11.14
C LEU A 139 -4.15 -16.12 11.78
N GLU A 140 -5.39 -16.16 12.27
CA GLU A 140 -6.02 -17.38 12.78
C GLU A 140 -6.11 -18.45 11.71
N ILE A 141 -6.66 -18.07 10.52
CA ILE A 141 -6.80 -18.99 9.37
C ILE A 141 -5.42 -19.43 8.87
N ALA A 142 -4.48 -18.49 8.72
CA ALA A 142 -3.13 -18.79 8.25
C ALA A 142 -2.43 -19.82 9.16
N ARG A 143 -2.51 -19.66 10.49
CA ARG A 143 -1.95 -20.63 11.45
C ARG A 143 -2.61 -22.01 11.35
N LYS A 144 -3.93 -22.05 11.22
CA LYS A 144 -4.71 -23.30 11.08
C LYS A 144 -4.29 -24.10 9.84
N HIS A 145 -3.98 -23.41 8.75
CA HIS A 145 -3.66 -24.03 7.46
C HIS A 145 -2.16 -23.98 7.11
N HIS A 146 -1.29 -23.57 8.03
CA HIS A 146 0.17 -23.47 7.84
C HIS A 146 0.55 -22.56 6.64
N LEU A 147 -0.16 -21.46 6.46
CA LEU A 147 0.07 -20.47 5.40
C LEU A 147 0.88 -19.28 5.94
N TRP A 148 1.78 -18.74 5.12
CA TRP A 148 2.41 -17.47 5.46
C TRP A 148 1.47 -16.29 5.21
N VAL A 149 1.69 -15.18 5.92
CA VAL A 149 0.96 -13.92 5.75
C VAL A 149 1.93 -12.81 5.37
N LEU A 150 1.73 -12.23 4.19
CA LEU A 150 2.42 -11.02 3.74
C LEU A 150 1.45 -9.84 3.79
N GLU A 151 1.68 -8.90 4.71
CA GLU A 151 0.90 -7.66 4.79
C GLU A 151 1.30 -6.69 3.68
N ASP A 152 0.38 -6.37 2.74
CA ASP A 152 0.59 -5.28 1.78
C ASP A 152 0.26 -3.94 2.44
N CYS A 153 1.29 -3.26 2.90
CA CYS A 153 1.25 -1.97 3.59
C CYS A 153 1.52 -0.78 2.65
N ALA A 154 1.50 -0.98 1.32
CA ALA A 154 1.85 0.05 0.34
C ALA A 154 1.02 1.33 0.47
N GLN A 155 -0.17 1.26 1.05
CA GLN A 155 -1.08 2.39 1.28
C GLN A 155 -1.32 2.68 2.77
N ALA A 156 -0.57 2.05 3.67
CA ALA A 156 -0.91 2.03 5.09
C ALA A 156 0.27 2.35 6.03
N GLN A 157 1.23 3.17 5.58
CA GLN A 157 2.36 3.57 6.41
C GLN A 157 1.86 4.32 7.67
N GLY A 158 2.01 3.69 8.83
CA GLY A 158 1.58 4.22 10.12
C GLY A 158 0.17 3.82 10.56
N ALA A 159 -0.60 3.10 9.72
CA ALA A 159 -1.87 2.53 10.11
C ALA A 159 -1.71 1.50 11.25
N ARG A 160 -2.76 1.31 12.05
CA ARG A 160 -2.71 0.40 13.21
C ARG A 160 -3.95 -0.49 13.25
N PHE A 161 -3.72 -1.74 13.55
CA PHE A 161 -4.74 -2.73 13.88
C PHE A 161 -4.65 -3.07 15.37
N ASN A 162 -5.72 -2.86 16.13
CA ASN A 162 -5.74 -3.03 17.60
C ASN A 162 -4.53 -2.36 18.30
N GLY A 163 -4.17 -1.14 17.86
CA GLY A 163 -3.06 -0.35 18.39
C GLY A 163 -1.66 -0.73 17.88
N ARG A 164 -1.48 -1.91 17.23
CA ARG A 164 -0.21 -2.34 16.63
C ARG A 164 -0.08 -1.82 15.20
N ARG A 165 1.10 -1.36 14.81
CA ARG A 165 1.34 -0.90 13.43
C ARG A 165 1.24 -2.07 12.44
N VAL A 166 0.58 -1.86 11.30
CA VAL A 166 0.54 -2.84 10.21
C VAL A 166 1.95 -3.06 9.64
N GLY A 167 2.19 -4.27 9.10
CA GLY A 167 3.50 -4.71 8.64
C GLY A 167 4.38 -5.32 9.75
N SER A 168 3.79 -5.54 10.96
CA SER A 168 4.47 -6.17 12.09
C SER A 168 3.76 -7.41 12.65
N MET A 169 2.73 -7.90 11.96
CA MET A 169 1.88 -8.95 12.52
C MET A 169 1.91 -10.24 11.71
N GLY A 170 2.10 -10.16 10.39
CA GLY A 170 2.36 -11.31 9.52
C GLY A 170 3.82 -11.77 9.56
N ASP A 171 4.18 -12.71 8.70
CA ASP A 171 5.57 -13.16 8.52
C ASP A 171 6.45 -12.06 7.93
N ALA A 172 5.85 -11.18 7.10
CA ALA A 172 6.48 -9.99 6.58
C ALA A 172 5.46 -8.89 6.27
N GLY A 173 5.92 -7.63 6.26
CA GLY A 173 5.19 -6.47 5.74
C GLY A 173 5.91 -5.87 4.55
N ALA A 174 5.17 -5.37 3.57
CA ALA A 174 5.72 -4.72 2.38
C ALA A 174 5.23 -3.28 2.25
N PHE A 175 6.16 -2.33 2.19
CA PHE A 175 5.90 -0.90 2.12
C PHE A 175 6.35 -0.32 0.78
N SER A 176 5.56 0.61 0.23
CA SER A 176 5.90 1.38 -0.97
C SER A 176 6.23 2.82 -0.59
N PHE A 177 7.26 3.38 -1.24
CA PHE A 177 7.64 4.78 -1.08
C PHE A 177 7.45 5.59 -2.36
N PHE A 178 6.63 5.07 -3.29
CA PHE A 178 6.26 5.78 -4.52
C PHE A 178 5.76 7.21 -4.20
N PRO A 179 5.95 8.20 -5.09
CA PRO A 179 5.69 9.62 -4.80
C PRO A 179 4.31 9.96 -4.22
N SER A 180 3.25 9.22 -4.57
CA SER A 180 1.90 9.46 -4.04
C SER A 180 1.67 8.89 -2.64
N LYS A 181 2.57 8.06 -2.09
CA LYS A 181 2.41 7.40 -0.80
C LYS A 181 2.53 8.36 0.39
N ASN A 182 1.95 7.99 1.54
CA ASN A 182 1.99 8.80 2.75
C ASN A 182 3.44 9.08 3.22
N LEU A 183 4.32 8.09 3.04
CA LEU A 183 5.77 8.23 3.14
C LEU A 183 6.37 8.02 1.76
N THR A 184 7.07 9.01 1.23
CA THR A 184 7.72 8.95 -0.08
C THR A 184 9.21 9.24 0.01
N VAL A 185 9.95 8.77 -1.01
CA VAL A 185 11.39 9.05 -1.20
C VAL A 185 11.67 9.85 -2.47
N LEU A 186 10.64 10.48 -3.04
CA LEU A 186 10.69 11.28 -4.29
C LEU A 186 11.13 10.46 -5.51
N GLY A 187 10.77 9.21 -5.55
CA GLY A 187 11.05 8.26 -6.62
C GLY A 187 10.50 6.88 -6.24
N ASP A 188 10.89 5.85 -6.97
CA ASP A 188 10.55 4.49 -6.60
C ASP A 188 11.32 4.05 -5.35
N GLY A 189 10.69 3.24 -4.54
CA GLY A 189 11.28 2.68 -3.34
C GLY A 189 10.32 1.74 -2.63
N GLY A 190 10.87 0.82 -1.86
CA GLY A 190 10.11 -0.10 -1.03
C GLY A 190 10.91 -0.63 0.14
N CYS A 191 10.22 -1.28 1.04
CA CYS A 191 10.82 -1.94 2.20
C CYS A 191 10.05 -3.21 2.55
N ILE A 192 10.77 -4.26 2.94
CA ILE A 192 10.22 -5.45 3.56
C ILE A 192 10.57 -5.41 5.05
N THR A 193 9.58 -5.59 5.91
CA THR A 193 9.75 -5.73 7.37
C THR A 193 9.50 -7.17 7.80
N THR A 194 10.24 -7.66 8.79
CA THR A 194 10.08 -9.01 9.34
C THR A 194 10.78 -9.16 10.68
N ASP A 195 10.35 -10.13 11.47
CA ASP A 195 11.05 -10.55 12.70
C ASP A 195 12.03 -11.72 12.49
N ASP A 196 12.00 -12.33 11.29
CA ASP A 196 12.88 -13.44 10.91
C ASP A 196 14.22 -12.93 10.37
N ALA A 197 15.28 -13.11 11.17
CA ALA A 197 16.64 -12.71 10.81
C ALA A 197 17.18 -13.46 9.58
N ALA A 198 16.85 -14.73 9.42
CA ALA A 198 17.33 -15.52 8.29
C ALA A 198 16.67 -15.05 6.97
N LEU A 199 15.37 -14.71 7.03
CA LEU A 199 14.66 -14.11 5.90
C LEU A 199 15.23 -12.73 5.55
N ALA A 200 15.47 -11.87 6.54
CA ALA A 200 16.06 -10.55 6.33
C ALA A 200 17.45 -10.63 5.68
N ASP A 201 18.32 -11.52 6.14
CA ASP A 201 19.65 -11.71 5.58
C ASP A 201 19.60 -12.26 4.14
N LYS A 202 18.69 -13.20 3.87
CA LYS A 202 18.47 -13.71 2.53
C LYS A 202 17.99 -12.62 1.57
N LEU A 203 17.08 -11.74 2.01
CA LEU A 203 16.62 -10.58 1.25
C LEU A 203 17.75 -9.58 0.95
N ARG A 204 18.60 -9.29 1.96
CA ARG A 204 19.79 -8.42 1.77
C ARG A 204 20.77 -8.99 0.74
N MET A 205 21.00 -10.30 0.76
CA MET A 205 21.81 -10.97 -0.27
C MET A 205 21.15 -10.90 -1.64
N LEU A 206 19.87 -11.30 -1.74
CA LEU A 206 19.15 -11.36 -3.02
C LEU A 206 19.08 -10.00 -3.71
N ARG A 207 18.80 -8.90 -2.98
CA ARG A 207 18.72 -7.53 -3.57
C ARG A 207 20.05 -7.03 -4.15
N ASN A 208 21.18 -7.66 -3.76
CA ASN A 208 22.52 -7.22 -4.09
C ASN A 208 23.35 -8.37 -4.67
N HIS A 209 22.88 -8.96 -5.77
CA HIS A 209 23.56 -10.01 -6.55
C HIS A 209 23.86 -11.31 -5.79
N GLY A 210 23.15 -11.61 -4.69
CA GLY A 210 23.39 -12.78 -3.84
C GLY A 210 24.70 -12.71 -3.05
N ARG A 211 25.26 -11.50 -2.87
CA ARG A 211 26.54 -11.28 -2.17
C ARG A 211 26.45 -11.46 -0.68
N LYS A 212 27.33 -12.30 -0.11
CA LYS A 212 27.63 -12.33 1.31
C LYS A 212 28.78 -11.40 1.68
N THR A 213 29.81 -11.35 0.86
CA THR A 213 30.93 -10.41 0.97
C THR A 213 31.14 -9.71 -0.37
N LYS A 214 32.14 -8.80 -0.45
CA LYS A 214 32.40 -8.02 -1.67
C LYS A 214 32.55 -8.88 -2.95
N TYR A 215 33.07 -10.10 -2.83
CA TYR A 215 33.40 -10.97 -3.96
C TYR A 215 32.83 -12.39 -3.86
N VAL A 216 32.13 -12.72 -2.77
CA VAL A 216 31.54 -14.06 -2.58
C VAL A 216 30.03 -13.95 -2.74
N HIS A 217 29.50 -14.66 -3.73
CA HIS A 217 28.07 -14.77 -4.02
C HIS A 217 27.58 -16.16 -3.58
N GLU A 218 26.74 -16.23 -2.57
CA GLU A 218 26.14 -17.49 -2.08
C GLU A 218 24.86 -17.86 -2.81
N LEU A 219 24.21 -16.87 -3.43
CA LEU A 219 22.98 -17.03 -4.18
C LEU A 219 23.09 -16.35 -5.53
N VAL A 220 22.30 -16.80 -6.50
CA VAL A 220 22.01 -15.99 -7.69
C VAL A 220 20.98 -14.94 -7.30
N GLY A 221 21.43 -13.70 -7.16
CA GLY A 221 20.59 -12.58 -6.74
C GLY A 221 20.30 -11.61 -7.88
N TYR A 222 19.85 -10.42 -7.50
CA TYR A 222 19.36 -9.38 -8.40
C TYR A 222 20.05 -8.05 -8.10
N ASN A 223 19.86 -7.06 -8.96
CA ASN A 223 20.24 -5.66 -8.71
C ASN A 223 18.99 -4.84 -8.37
N LEU A 224 18.50 -4.97 -7.11
CA LEU A 224 17.29 -4.31 -6.62
C LEU A 224 17.60 -3.50 -5.35
N ARG A 225 18.74 -2.81 -5.36
CA ARG A 225 19.30 -2.01 -4.27
C ARG A 225 18.53 -0.70 -4.09
N PHE A 226 18.73 -0.08 -2.94
CA PHE A 226 18.20 1.25 -2.60
C PHE A 226 19.31 2.30 -2.64
N ASN A 227 18.95 3.58 -2.78
CA ASN A 227 19.86 4.69 -2.95
C ASN A 227 19.93 5.57 -1.69
N GLU A 228 21.12 6.09 -1.37
CA GLU A 228 21.37 6.94 -0.18
C GLU A 228 20.56 8.23 -0.17
N ILE A 229 20.45 8.91 -1.32
CA ILE A 229 19.66 10.15 -1.43
C ILE A 229 18.21 9.90 -1.06
N GLN A 230 17.63 8.83 -1.58
CA GLN A 230 16.26 8.44 -1.29
C GLN A 230 16.08 8.01 0.17
N ALA A 231 17.08 7.33 0.76
CA ALA A 231 17.07 6.97 2.17
C ALA A 231 17.10 8.21 3.07
N ALA A 232 17.96 9.17 2.78
CA ALA A 232 18.03 10.45 3.53
C ALA A 232 16.69 11.20 3.48
N ILE A 233 16.03 11.25 2.32
CA ILE A 233 14.69 11.84 2.14
C ILE A 233 13.66 11.07 2.97
N GLY A 234 13.64 9.74 2.87
CA GLY A 234 12.71 8.86 3.58
C GLY A 234 12.80 9.00 5.10
N ARG A 235 14.01 9.14 5.65
CA ARG A 235 14.24 9.37 7.07
C ARG A 235 13.59 10.68 7.57
N VAL A 236 13.67 11.76 6.79
CA VAL A 236 12.96 13.00 7.13
C VAL A 236 11.46 12.79 7.12
N GLY A 237 10.94 12.14 6.07
CA GLY A 237 9.52 11.80 5.94
C GLY A 237 9.03 10.94 7.09
N LEU A 238 9.81 9.93 7.50
CA LEU A 238 9.44 9.02 8.60
C LEU A 238 9.28 9.75 9.93
N ARG A 239 10.12 10.73 10.23
CA ARG A 239 9.96 11.57 11.43
C ARG A 239 8.72 12.45 11.42
N LYS A 240 8.13 12.70 10.27
CA LYS A 240 6.93 13.55 10.09
C LYS A 240 5.64 12.76 9.83
N ILE A 241 5.73 11.46 9.58
CA ILE A 241 4.60 10.68 9.05
C ILE A 241 3.39 10.66 9.98
N ASP A 242 3.58 10.54 11.29
CA ASP A 242 2.46 10.50 12.23
C ASP A 242 1.72 11.85 12.26
N MET A 243 2.43 12.96 12.19
CA MET A 243 1.84 14.30 12.08
C MET A 243 1.05 14.47 10.77
N LEU A 244 1.63 14.01 9.64
CA LEU A 244 0.97 14.10 8.33
C LEU A 244 -0.25 13.18 8.25
N ASN A 245 -0.19 11.99 8.85
CA ASN A 245 -1.30 11.06 8.94
C ASN A 245 -2.43 11.60 9.84
N GLU A 246 -2.08 12.23 10.96
CA GLU A 246 -3.09 12.87 11.83
C GLU A 246 -3.82 14.00 11.09
N HIS A 247 -3.11 14.76 10.27
CA HIS A 247 -3.75 15.77 9.43
C HIS A 247 -4.68 15.13 8.38
N ARG A 248 -4.27 14.04 7.72
CA ARG A 248 -5.17 13.28 6.82
C ARG A 248 -6.42 12.78 7.53
N ARG A 249 -6.30 12.33 8.77
CA ARG A 249 -7.46 11.92 9.57
C ARG A 249 -8.43 13.10 9.85
N LYS A 250 -7.90 14.29 10.13
CA LYS A 250 -8.72 15.51 10.28
C LYS A 250 -9.45 15.85 8.98
N VAL A 251 -8.77 15.79 7.84
CA VAL A 251 -9.37 15.96 6.52
C VAL A 251 -10.46 14.91 6.26
N ALA A 252 -10.20 13.65 6.54
CA ALA A 252 -11.16 12.57 6.37
C ALA A 252 -12.39 12.73 7.27
N ALA A 253 -12.20 13.11 8.53
CA ALA A 253 -13.30 13.41 9.46
C ALA A 253 -14.18 14.55 8.94
N ARG A 254 -13.57 15.62 8.41
CA ARG A 254 -14.30 16.75 7.83
C ARG A 254 -15.11 16.36 6.59
N TYR A 255 -14.55 15.53 5.69
CA TYR A 255 -15.29 14.97 4.57
C TYR A 255 -16.47 14.10 5.04
N THR A 256 -16.24 13.20 6.00
CA THR A 256 -17.29 12.31 6.52
C THR A 256 -18.41 13.09 7.17
N GLU A 257 -18.10 14.08 8.04
CA GLU A 257 -19.07 14.96 8.68
C GLU A 257 -20.00 15.64 7.65
N ARG A 258 -19.43 16.13 6.55
CA ARG A 258 -20.16 16.94 5.57
C ARG A 258 -20.87 16.16 4.48
N LEU A 259 -20.39 14.96 4.15
CA LEU A 259 -20.82 14.25 2.94
C LEU A 259 -21.62 12.97 3.21
N SER A 260 -21.69 12.48 4.46
CA SER A 260 -22.33 11.19 4.78
C SER A 260 -23.81 11.09 4.42
N GLU A 261 -24.52 12.22 4.30
CA GLU A 261 -25.93 12.25 3.92
C GLU A 261 -26.16 12.16 2.40
N VAL A 262 -25.13 12.44 1.58
CA VAL A 262 -25.28 12.53 0.10
C VAL A 262 -24.49 11.49 -0.66
N VAL A 263 -23.42 10.93 -0.06
CA VAL A 263 -22.63 9.85 -0.63
C VAL A 263 -22.24 8.82 0.44
N ARG A 264 -21.90 7.59 0.02
CA ARG A 264 -21.32 6.61 0.96
C ARG A 264 -19.86 6.97 1.23
N THR A 265 -19.55 7.29 2.47
CA THR A 265 -18.19 7.59 2.94
C THR A 265 -17.44 6.30 3.33
N PRO A 266 -16.08 6.31 3.33
CA PRO A 266 -15.31 5.13 3.72
C PRO A 266 -15.54 4.78 5.20
N PRO A 267 -15.83 3.51 5.53
CA PRO A 267 -15.98 3.08 6.92
C PRO A 267 -14.62 3.01 7.63
N GLU A 268 -14.61 3.29 8.93
CA GLU A 268 -13.48 2.97 9.81
C GLU A 268 -13.98 2.06 10.94
N LYS A 269 -13.34 0.91 11.11
CA LYS A 269 -13.69 -0.06 12.16
C LYS A 269 -13.10 0.38 13.51
N ALA A 270 -13.73 0.01 14.62
CA ALA A 270 -13.28 0.39 15.95
C ALA A 270 -11.87 -0.09 16.31
N TRP A 271 -11.41 -1.19 15.71
CA TRP A 271 -10.08 -1.75 15.87
C TRP A 271 -9.03 -1.12 14.93
N ALA A 272 -9.46 -0.27 13.99
CA ALA A 272 -8.61 0.32 12.97
C ALA A 272 -8.21 1.76 13.34
N TYR A 273 -6.95 2.10 13.12
CA TYR A 273 -6.48 3.46 12.96
C TYR A 273 -6.06 3.63 11.50
N ALA A 274 -7.02 4.11 10.68
CA ALA A 274 -6.80 4.33 9.26
C ALA A 274 -5.97 5.60 9.02
N VAL A 275 -5.06 5.56 8.03
CA VAL A 275 -4.20 6.72 7.69
C VAL A 275 -4.64 7.44 6.41
N TYR A 276 -5.76 7.03 5.84
CA TYR A 276 -6.40 7.66 4.69
C TYR A 276 -5.41 8.06 3.59
N HIS A 277 -4.69 7.05 3.07
CA HIS A 277 -3.89 7.24 1.85
C HIS A 277 -4.76 7.80 0.73
N MET A 278 -5.99 7.30 0.63
CA MET A 278 -7.05 7.83 -0.21
C MET A 278 -8.33 7.98 0.60
N TYR A 279 -9.12 9.02 0.31
CA TYR A 279 -10.48 9.16 0.80
C TYR A 279 -11.43 8.83 -0.35
N VAL A 280 -12.06 7.66 -0.28
CA VAL A 280 -12.84 7.09 -1.38
C VAL A 280 -14.32 7.09 -1.03
N ILE A 281 -15.09 7.92 -1.74
CA ILE A 281 -16.55 7.93 -1.66
C ILE A 281 -17.17 6.98 -2.70
N ARG A 282 -18.43 6.60 -2.51
CA ARG A 282 -19.21 5.83 -3.49
C ARG A 282 -20.48 6.55 -3.86
N THR A 283 -20.78 6.60 -5.15
CA THR A 283 -22.04 7.11 -5.71
C THR A 283 -22.28 6.50 -7.08
N GLU A 284 -23.53 6.21 -7.42
CA GLU A 284 -23.94 5.75 -8.74
C GLU A 284 -23.71 6.84 -9.83
N ARG A 285 -23.63 8.11 -9.41
CA ARG A 285 -23.36 9.27 -10.28
C ARG A 285 -21.87 9.60 -10.41
N ARG A 286 -20.98 8.62 -10.14
CA ARG A 286 -19.52 8.78 -10.05
C ARG A 286 -18.92 9.58 -11.22
N ASP A 287 -19.22 9.20 -12.45
CA ASP A 287 -18.61 9.83 -13.64
C ASP A 287 -19.11 11.26 -13.85
N ALA A 288 -20.40 11.51 -13.61
CA ALA A 288 -20.97 12.86 -13.68
C ALA A 288 -20.38 13.77 -12.59
N LEU A 289 -20.24 13.26 -11.36
CA LEU A 289 -19.62 13.99 -10.25
C LEU A 289 -18.14 14.29 -10.55
N ALA A 290 -17.38 13.31 -11.08
CA ALA A 290 -15.97 13.52 -11.42
C ALA A 290 -15.79 14.63 -12.46
N ASN A 291 -16.61 14.64 -13.52
CA ASN A 291 -16.60 15.69 -14.55
C ASN A 291 -16.97 17.06 -13.97
N TYR A 292 -17.98 17.14 -13.11
CA TYR A 292 -18.39 18.37 -12.44
C TYR A 292 -17.27 18.95 -11.58
N LEU A 293 -16.63 18.09 -10.73
CA LEU A 293 -15.53 18.50 -9.87
C LEU A 293 -14.30 18.95 -10.68
N GLN A 294 -14.01 18.29 -11.79
CA GLN A 294 -12.97 18.73 -12.70
C GLN A 294 -13.25 20.15 -13.24
N GLY A 295 -14.51 20.46 -13.60
CA GLY A 295 -14.96 21.80 -13.99
C GLY A 295 -14.79 22.85 -12.89
N LYS A 296 -14.82 22.46 -11.62
CA LYS A 296 -14.55 23.33 -10.44
C LYS A 296 -13.04 23.41 -10.09
N GLY A 297 -12.16 22.72 -10.83
CA GLY A 297 -10.71 22.69 -10.59
C GLY A 297 -10.28 21.72 -9.50
N ILE A 298 -11.13 20.75 -9.14
CA ILE A 298 -10.89 19.73 -8.13
C ILE A 298 -10.44 18.44 -8.81
N GLY A 299 -9.23 17.96 -8.47
CA GLY A 299 -8.68 16.71 -8.98
C GLY A 299 -9.30 15.50 -8.28
N THR A 300 -9.78 14.52 -9.06
CA THR A 300 -10.32 13.26 -8.55
C THR A 300 -9.64 12.08 -9.25
N GLY A 301 -9.86 10.85 -8.76
CA GLY A 301 -9.32 9.63 -9.37
C GLY A 301 -10.17 8.41 -9.07
N ILE A 302 -9.94 7.32 -9.79
CA ILE A 302 -10.61 6.04 -9.57
C ILE A 302 -9.56 4.99 -9.26
N HIS A 303 -9.59 4.42 -8.06
CA HIS A 303 -8.60 3.45 -7.59
C HIS A 303 -9.30 2.18 -7.07
N TYR A 304 -9.58 1.15 -7.94
CA TYR A 304 -9.15 1.08 -9.33
C TYR A 304 -10.37 0.82 -10.24
N PRO A 305 -10.38 1.30 -11.50
CA PRO A 305 -11.56 1.20 -12.35
C PRO A 305 -11.83 -0.22 -12.88
N LEU A 306 -10.80 -1.08 -12.90
CA LEU A 306 -10.89 -2.46 -13.36
C LEU A 306 -10.23 -3.36 -12.31
N PRO A 307 -10.96 -4.33 -11.73
CA PRO A 307 -10.41 -5.23 -10.73
C PRO A 307 -9.43 -6.23 -11.36
N ASN A 308 -8.51 -6.77 -10.55
CA ASN A 308 -7.41 -7.59 -11.07
C ASN A 308 -7.86 -8.84 -11.81
N HIS A 309 -8.92 -9.54 -11.35
CA HIS A 309 -9.44 -10.72 -12.03
C HIS A 309 -10.03 -10.43 -13.44
N GLN A 310 -10.36 -9.17 -13.74
CA GLN A 310 -10.86 -8.74 -15.04
C GLN A 310 -9.79 -8.07 -15.92
N GLN A 311 -8.56 -7.92 -15.44
CA GLN A 311 -7.47 -7.32 -16.22
C GLN A 311 -7.15 -8.22 -17.46
N PRO A 312 -6.96 -7.64 -18.65
CA PRO A 312 -6.64 -8.41 -19.87
C PRO A 312 -5.42 -9.30 -19.73
N ALA A 313 -4.42 -8.90 -18.95
CA ALA A 313 -3.26 -9.73 -18.66
C ALA A 313 -3.63 -11.02 -17.89
N ILE A 314 -4.60 -10.94 -16.99
CA ILE A 314 -5.05 -12.04 -16.15
C ILE A 314 -6.02 -12.94 -16.89
N THR A 315 -7.00 -12.36 -17.59
CA THR A 315 -8.00 -13.14 -18.35
C THR A 315 -7.41 -13.93 -19.53
N LYS A 316 -6.24 -13.51 -20.04
CA LYS A 316 -5.47 -14.27 -21.04
C LYS A 316 -4.69 -15.43 -20.43
N MET A 317 -4.34 -15.37 -19.16
CA MET A 317 -3.55 -16.39 -18.46
C MET A 317 -4.42 -17.46 -17.79
N TYR A 318 -5.59 -17.08 -17.31
CA TYR A 318 -6.47 -17.94 -16.50
C TYR A 318 -7.90 -17.91 -17.03
N SER A 319 -8.50 -19.10 -17.22
CA SER A 319 -9.87 -19.25 -17.71
C SER A 319 -10.90 -19.42 -16.59
N ASP A 320 -10.45 -19.83 -15.39
CA ASP A 320 -11.28 -20.18 -14.22
C ASP A 320 -11.28 -19.07 -13.17
N LEU A 321 -11.65 -17.87 -13.58
CA LEU A 321 -11.71 -16.70 -12.70
C LEU A 321 -13.05 -16.61 -11.98
N PRO A 322 -13.08 -16.31 -10.67
CA PRO A 322 -14.30 -16.23 -9.90
C PRO A 322 -15.12 -14.97 -10.25
N ALA A 323 -16.43 -15.04 -10.04
CA ALA A 323 -17.28 -13.86 -9.92
C ALA A 323 -17.07 -13.24 -8.53
N LEU A 324 -16.84 -11.93 -8.46
CA LEU A 324 -16.58 -11.20 -7.22
C LEU A 324 -17.55 -10.01 -7.10
N PRO A 325 -18.81 -10.28 -6.70
CA PRO A 325 -19.91 -9.34 -6.85
C PRO A 325 -19.70 -8.03 -6.07
N GLN A 326 -19.08 -8.07 -4.88
CA GLN A 326 -18.79 -6.85 -4.11
C GLN A 326 -17.74 -6.00 -4.82
N THR A 327 -16.64 -6.60 -5.23
CA THR A 327 -15.58 -5.93 -6.00
C THR A 327 -16.13 -5.33 -7.29
N GLU A 328 -16.91 -6.11 -8.06
CA GLU A 328 -17.46 -5.68 -9.35
C GLU A 328 -18.50 -4.55 -9.23
N ALA A 329 -19.24 -4.52 -8.13
CA ALA A 329 -20.14 -3.40 -7.82
C ALA A 329 -19.37 -2.16 -7.39
N VAL A 330 -18.40 -2.31 -6.48
CA VAL A 330 -17.64 -1.20 -5.91
C VAL A 330 -16.87 -0.40 -6.96
N VAL A 331 -16.20 -1.07 -7.90
CA VAL A 331 -15.39 -0.39 -8.94
C VAL A 331 -16.19 0.52 -9.87
N LYS A 332 -17.51 0.36 -9.93
CA LYS A 332 -18.41 1.22 -10.71
C LYS A 332 -18.76 2.52 -10.02
N GLU A 333 -18.67 2.56 -8.68
CA GLU A 333 -19.20 3.66 -7.86
C GLU A 333 -18.11 4.51 -7.19
N ILE A 334 -16.88 4.00 -7.05
CA ILE A 334 -15.80 4.64 -6.27
C ILE A 334 -15.24 5.89 -6.94
N LEU A 335 -15.01 6.93 -6.12
CA LEU A 335 -14.31 8.15 -6.50
C LEU A 335 -13.40 8.61 -5.36
N SER A 336 -12.11 8.78 -5.64
CA SER A 336 -11.14 9.31 -4.68
C SER A 336 -11.17 10.85 -4.71
N LEU A 337 -11.36 11.46 -3.54
CA LEU A 337 -11.31 12.90 -3.32
C LEU A 337 -9.89 13.36 -2.93
N PRO A 338 -9.56 14.65 -3.08
CA PRO A 338 -8.27 15.19 -2.67
C PRO A 338 -7.94 14.90 -1.22
N ILE A 339 -6.78 14.28 -0.98
CA ILE A 339 -6.27 14.07 0.37
C ILE A 339 -4.73 13.99 0.37
N TYR A 340 -4.07 14.85 1.15
CA TYR A 340 -2.62 14.86 1.38
C TYR A 340 -2.29 15.57 2.69
N GLY A 341 -1.09 15.36 3.20
CA GLY A 341 -0.68 15.75 4.55
C GLY A 341 -0.66 17.26 4.85
N GLU A 342 -0.89 18.12 3.86
CA GLU A 342 -0.90 19.60 3.98
C GLU A 342 -2.16 20.21 3.32
N LEU A 343 -3.20 19.42 3.05
CA LEU A 343 -4.45 19.92 2.47
C LEU A 343 -5.17 20.83 3.47
N ALA A 344 -5.34 22.11 3.11
CA ALA A 344 -6.03 23.06 3.98
C ALA A 344 -7.51 22.68 4.17
N LEU A 345 -8.05 22.87 5.38
CA LEU A 345 -9.45 22.54 5.67
C LEU A 345 -10.43 23.40 4.86
N GLU A 346 -10.04 24.63 4.51
CA GLU A 346 -10.81 25.50 3.63
C GLU A 346 -10.89 24.95 2.19
N ASP A 347 -9.87 24.18 1.76
CA ASP A 347 -9.89 23.46 0.49
C ASP A 347 -10.83 22.24 0.57
N VAL A 348 -10.83 21.55 1.70
CA VAL A 348 -11.78 20.46 2.01
C VAL A 348 -13.22 20.97 1.98
N ASP A 349 -13.48 22.11 2.62
CA ASP A 349 -14.81 22.73 2.64
C ASP A 349 -15.27 23.09 1.21
N TYR A 350 -14.38 23.66 0.40
CA TYR A 350 -14.69 23.96 -1.00
C TYR A 350 -15.05 22.70 -1.81
N VAL A 351 -14.34 21.57 -1.59
CA VAL A 351 -14.67 20.28 -2.21
C VAL A 351 -16.04 19.79 -1.75
N CYS A 352 -16.33 19.88 -0.45
CA CYS A 352 -17.63 19.50 0.12
C CYS A 352 -18.78 20.35 -0.46
N ASP A 353 -18.62 21.68 -0.49
CA ASP A 353 -19.62 22.58 -1.05
C ASP A 353 -19.92 22.26 -2.51
N SER A 354 -18.87 21.98 -3.30
CA SER A 354 -19.03 21.60 -4.71
C SER A 354 -19.77 20.26 -4.88
N ILE A 355 -19.56 19.29 -3.99
CA ILE A 355 -20.28 18.02 -4.01
C ILE A 355 -21.74 18.21 -3.59
N LEU A 356 -21.99 18.99 -2.54
CA LEU A 356 -23.36 19.30 -2.07
C LEU A 356 -24.14 20.08 -3.13
N GLU A 357 -23.53 21.05 -3.80
CA GLU A 357 -24.11 21.78 -4.93
C GLU A 357 -24.52 20.81 -6.04
N PHE A 358 -23.64 19.89 -6.45
CA PHE A 358 -23.93 18.87 -7.47
C PHE A 358 -25.14 17.99 -7.14
N PHE A 359 -25.34 17.64 -5.87
CA PHE A 359 -26.48 16.84 -5.46
C PHE A 359 -27.71 17.66 -5.12
N GLY A 360 -27.59 18.97 -4.84
CA GLY A 360 -28.68 19.90 -4.52
C GLY A 360 -29.32 20.57 -5.75
N GLU A 361 -28.66 20.52 -6.91
CA GLU A 361 -29.16 21.07 -8.18
C GLU A 361 -30.20 20.17 -8.89
N GLN A 362 -30.96 19.32 -8.16
CA GLN A 362 -32.02 18.45 -8.69
C GLN A 362 -33.42 18.97 -8.40
#